data_635ac0937d10003c430583599d5e77dd
#
_entry.id   635ac0937d10003c430583599d5e77dd
#
_cell.length_a   1.000
_cell.length_b   1.000
_cell.length_c   1.000
_cell.angle_alpha   90.00
_cell.angle_beta   90.00
_cell.angle_gamma   90.00
#
_symmetry.space_group_name_H-M   'P 1'
#
loop_
_entity.id
_entity.type
_entity.pdbx_description
1 polymer ?
#
loop_
_entity_poly.entity_id
_entity_poly.type
_entity_poly.pdbx_seq_one_letter_code
_entity_poly.pdbx_strand_id
1 'polypeptide(L)'
;MPDSDQAAVLALAAALGWASGFRLYATLFAAGMASRLGWVDLPASLELLEHPVLLGLSGLLLLTEFLVDKIPGLDSFWDLVNSVIRVPAGAALAAAVLGADSAVMGVAGALLGGSLAASSQLAKTSVRAAINTLPEPVSNLLASFTEDGLSLGMLWLAVSKPAVFAVLLVLLVVLAVLVIWLLMHFLRAVLAKLRGRLMRGSAGV
;
A
#
# COMPACT_ATOMS: atom_id res chain seq x y z
N MET A 1 27.72 -14.42 -8.51
CA MET A 1 26.58 -13.51 -8.65
C MET A 1 25.56 -13.66 -7.51
N PRO A 2 26.00 -13.82 -6.26
CA PRO A 2 25.07 -13.92 -5.13
C PRO A 2 24.36 -12.61 -4.79
N ASP A 3 24.95 -11.46 -5.16
CA ASP A 3 24.39 -10.14 -4.82
C ASP A 3 23.13 -9.77 -5.64
N SER A 4 23.01 -10.27 -6.87
CA SER A 4 21.82 -10.04 -7.71
C SER A 4 20.57 -10.76 -7.17
N ASP A 5 20.75 -11.96 -6.64
CA ASP A 5 19.67 -12.77 -6.11
C ASP A 5 19.13 -12.19 -4.79
N GLN A 6 20.05 -11.74 -3.91
CA GLN A 6 19.66 -11.05 -2.67
C GLN A 6 18.92 -9.74 -2.94
N ALA A 7 19.38 -8.95 -3.91
CA ALA A 7 18.71 -7.72 -4.30
C ALA A 7 17.29 -7.98 -4.85
N ALA A 8 17.10 -9.05 -5.63
CA ALA A 8 15.80 -9.44 -6.16
C ALA A 8 14.84 -9.88 -5.03
N VAL A 9 15.32 -10.67 -4.07
CA VAL A 9 14.53 -11.13 -2.92
C VAL A 9 14.11 -9.94 -2.04
N LEU A 10 15.04 -9.02 -1.75
CA LEU A 10 14.73 -7.79 -1.00
C LEU A 10 13.72 -6.90 -1.75
N ALA A 11 13.89 -6.77 -3.07
CA ALA A 11 12.97 -5.99 -3.90
C ALA A 11 11.57 -6.60 -3.89
N LEU A 12 11.45 -7.92 -4.01
CA LEU A 12 10.17 -8.63 -3.95
C LEU A 12 9.49 -8.43 -2.59
N ALA A 13 10.22 -8.62 -1.49
CA ALA A 13 9.70 -8.41 -0.13
C ALA A 13 9.21 -6.97 0.08
N ALA A 14 10.00 -6.00 -0.34
CA ALA A 14 9.64 -4.59 -0.23
C ALA A 14 8.45 -4.23 -1.13
N ALA A 15 8.38 -4.79 -2.35
CA ALA A 15 7.28 -4.54 -3.27
C ALA A 15 5.95 -5.11 -2.75
N LEU A 16 5.95 -6.36 -2.27
CA LEU A 16 4.77 -6.98 -1.69
C LEU A 16 4.30 -6.21 -0.45
N GLY A 17 5.23 -5.79 0.42
CA GLY A 17 4.91 -4.95 1.57
C GLY A 17 4.28 -3.62 1.15
N TRP A 18 4.94 -2.87 0.28
CA TRP A 18 4.49 -1.54 -0.14
C TRP A 18 3.18 -1.58 -0.94
N ALA A 19 3.08 -2.48 -1.92
CA ALA A 19 1.90 -2.61 -2.75
C ALA A 19 0.65 -3.03 -1.97
N SER A 20 0.81 -3.89 -0.94
CA SER A 20 -0.31 -4.31 -0.08
C SER A 20 -0.93 -3.15 0.70
N GLY A 21 -0.16 -2.11 1.04
CA GLY A 21 -0.68 -0.91 1.68
C GLY A 21 -1.59 -0.08 0.76
N PHE A 22 -1.33 -0.06 -0.54
CA PHE A 22 -2.22 0.57 -1.53
C PHE A 22 -3.39 -0.34 -1.89
N ARG A 23 -3.09 -1.59 -2.33
CA ARG A 23 -4.03 -2.52 -2.95
C ARG A 23 -3.71 -3.96 -2.54
N LEU A 24 -4.12 -4.37 -1.34
CA LEU A 24 -3.82 -5.70 -0.82
C LEU A 24 -4.31 -6.82 -1.75
N TYR A 25 -5.56 -6.76 -2.15
CA TYR A 25 -6.16 -7.85 -2.95
C TYR A 25 -5.60 -7.90 -4.37
N ALA A 26 -5.28 -6.75 -4.96
CA ALA A 26 -4.55 -6.69 -6.24
C ALA A 26 -3.15 -7.29 -6.12
N THR A 27 -2.45 -7.03 -5.02
CA THR A 27 -1.11 -7.55 -4.75
C THR A 27 -1.13 -9.08 -4.62
N LEU A 28 -2.06 -9.62 -3.81
CA LEU A 28 -2.21 -11.07 -3.62
C LEU A 28 -2.59 -11.77 -4.93
N PHE A 29 -3.58 -11.24 -5.63
CA PHE A 29 -4.05 -11.80 -6.90
C PHE A 29 -2.97 -11.75 -7.98
N ALA A 30 -2.29 -10.59 -8.14
CA ALA A 30 -1.26 -10.43 -9.17
C ALA A 30 -0.03 -11.31 -8.88
N ALA A 31 0.43 -11.38 -7.63
CA ALA A 31 1.56 -12.23 -7.27
C ALA A 31 1.24 -13.70 -7.49
N GLY A 32 0.10 -14.20 -6.99
CA GLY A 32 -0.30 -15.59 -7.16
C GLY A 32 -0.58 -15.96 -8.62
N MET A 33 -1.20 -15.05 -9.40
CA MET A 33 -1.45 -15.29 -10.82
C MET A 33 -0.16 -15.27 -11.64
N ALA A 34 0.75 -14.34 -11.37
CA ALA A 34 2.04 -14.25 -12.06
C ALA A 34 2.89 -15.51 -11.82
N SER A 35 2.89 -16.03 -10.59
CA SER A 35 3.57 -17.28 -10.26
C SER A 35 2.91 -18.47 -10.94
N ARG A 36 1.60 -18.60 -10.88
CA ARG A 36 0.85 -19.66 -11.54
C ARG A 36 1.03 -19.70 -13.06
N LEU A 37 1.26 -18.54 -13.69
CA LEU A 37 1.53 -18.43 -15.13
C LEU A 37 3.02 -18.64 -15.47
N GLY A 38 3.88 -18.85 -14.46
CA GLY A 38 5.32 -19.03 -14.66
C GLY A 38 6.06 -17.76 -15.05
N TRP A 39 5.49 -16.58 -14.75
CA TRP A 39 6.13 -15.29 -15.02
C TRP A 39 7.11 -14.88 -13.92
N VAL A 40 6.87 -15.38 -12.72
CA VAL A 40 7.66 -15.08 -11.52
C VAL A 40 7.77 -16.34 -10.68
N ASP A 41 8.96 -16.65 -10.20
CA ASP A 41 9.19 -17.71 -9.23
C ASP A 41 9.02 -17.14 -7.82
N LEU A 42 7.91 -17.46 -7.15
CA LEU A 42 7.72 -17.11 -5.76
C LEU A 42 8.45 -18.08 -4.83
N PRO A 43 8.95 -17.60 -3.68
CA PRO A 43 9.45 -18.49 -2.62
C PRO A 43 8.38 -19.51 -2.20
N ALA A 44 8.80 -20.72 -1.79
CA ALA A 44 7.91 -21.81 -1.36
C ALA A 44 6.91 -21.38 -0.27
N SER A 45 7.31 -20.43 0.59
CA SER A 45 6.46 -19.83 1.63
C SER A 45 5.26 -19.04 1.08
N LEU A 46 5.28 -18.65 -0.20
CA LEU A 46 4.21 -17.91 -0.90
C LEU A 46 3.48 -18.74 -1.97
N GLU A 47 3.86 -20.00 -2.20
CA GLU A 47 3.15 -20.89 -3.15
C GLU A 47 1.65 -21.01 -2.86
N LEU A 48 1.25 -20.80 -1.60
CA LEU A 48 -0.15 -20.77 -1.21
C LEU A 48 -0.97 -19.74 -2.00
N LEU A 49 -0.36 -18.64 -2.47
CA LEU A 49 -1.02 -17.62 -3.28
C LEU A 49 -1.49 -18.16 -4.65
N GLU A 50 -0.88 -19.23 -5.15
CA GLU A 50 -1.26 -19.89 -6.40
C GLU A 50 -2.53 -20.76 -6.26
N HIS A 51 -2.96 -21.02 -5.01
CA HIS A 51 -4.09 -21.89 -4.77
C HIS A 51 -5.37 -21.29 -5.37
N PRO A 52 -6.16 -22.07 -6.15
CA PRO A 52 -7.34 -21.54 -6.86
C PRO A 52 -8.35 -20.81 -5.97
N VAL A 53 -8.51 -21.27 -4.71
CA VAL A 53 -9.41 -20.63 -3.75
C VAL A 53 -8.90 -19.23 -3.35
N LEU A 54 -7.59 -19.08 -3.12
CA LEU A 54 -7.01 -17.78 -2.78
C LEU A 54 -7.00 -16.82 -3.97
N LEU A 55 -6.73 -17.32 -5.17
CA LEU A 55 -6.87 -16.55 -6.40
C LEU A 55 -8.32 -16.11 -6.62
N GLY A 56 -9.28 -17.00 -6.44
CA GLY A 56 -10.70 -16.67 -6.56
C GLY A 56 -11.14 -15.64 -5.52
N LEU A 57 -10.74 -15.82 -4.26
CA LEU A 57 -11.09 -14.91 -3.16
C LEU A 57 -10.43 -13.53 -3.34
N SER A 58 -9.13 -13.50 -3.62
CA SER A 58 -8.41 -12.22 -3.84
C SER A 58 -8.91 -11.50 -5.09
N GLY A 59 -9.24 -12.23 -6.16
CA GLY A 59 -9.86 -11.66 -7.36
C GLY A 59 -11.24 -11.09 -7.10
N LEU A 60 -12.09 -11.77 -6.31
CA LEU A 60 -13.40 -11.26 -5.92
C LEU A 60 -13.29 -10.00 -5.05
N LEU A 61 -12.39 -10.01 -4.07
CA LEU A 61 -12.14 -8.86 -3.21
C LEU A 61 -11.52 -7.69 -3.98
N LEU A 62 -10.65 -7.96 -4.95
CA LEU A 62 -10.12 -6.95 -5.88
C LEU A 62 -11.24 -6.28 -6.68
N LEU A 63 -12.18 -7.07 -7.24
CA LEU A 63 -13.35 -6.52 -7.95
C LEU A 63 -14.23 -5.69 -7.02
N THR A 64 -14.44 -6.16 -5.79
CA THR A 64 -15.19 -5.43 -4.78
C THR A 64 -14.53 -4.09 -4.46
N GLU A 65 -13.22 -4.08 -4.20
CA GLU A 65 -12.42 -2.88 -3.95
C GLU A 65 -12.54 -1.91 -5.13
N PHE A 66 -12.38 -2.40 -6.36
CA PHE A 66 -12.49 -1.60 -7.57
C PHE A 66 -13.87 -0.94 -7.74
N LEU A 67 -14.95 -1.61 -7.37
CA LEU A 67 -16.31 -1.06 -7.44
C LEU A 67 -16.56 -0.03 -6.33
N VAL A 68 -16.14 -0.36 -5.11
CA VAL A 68 -16.31 0.49 -3.92
C VAL A 68 -15.58 1.82 -4.07
N ASP A 69 -14.38 1.80 -4.63
CA ASP A 69 -13.55 3.00 -4.85
C ASP A 69 -14.18 4.05 -5.77
N LYS A 70 -15.20 3.67 -6.53
CA LYS A 70 -15.93 4.60 -7.41
C LYS A 70 -17.05 5.35 -6.70
N ILE A 71 -17.39 4.96 -5.49
CA ILE A 71 -18.50 5.53 -4.71
C ILE A 71 -17.89 6.40 -3.60
N PRO A 72 -17.97 7.75 -3.72
CA PRO A 72 -17.45 8.66 -2.69
C PRO A 72 -18.05 8.37 -1.31
N GLY A 73 -17.20 8.32 -0.30
CA GLY A 73 -17.56 8.00 1.07
C GLY A 73 -17.53 6.49 1.38
N LEU A 74 -17.97 5.63 0.46
CA LEU A 74 -17.85 4.18 0.61
C LEU A 74 -16.39 3.73 0.45
N ASP A 75 -15.63 4.41 -0.43
CA ASP A 75 -14.18 4.25 -0.57
C ASP A 75 -13.45 4.47 0.75
N SER A 76 -13.74 5.58 1.42
CA SER A 76 -13.10 5.91 2.70
C SER A 76 -13.46 4.92 3.81
N PHE A 77 -14.71 4.47 3.86
CA PHE A 77 -15.13 3.43 4.80
C PHE A 77 -14.42 2.09 4.54
N TRP A 78 -14.36 1.68 3.26
CA TRP A 78 -13.67 0.47 2.84
C TRP A 78 -12.17 0.52 3.17
N ASP A 79 -11.53 1.65 2.89
CA ASP A 79 -10.12 1.87 3.21
C ASP A 79 -9.86 1.84 4.72
N LEU A 80 -10.77 2.40 5.53
CA LEU A 80 -10.65 2.33 6.99
C LEU A 80 -10.71 0.89 7.50
N VAL A 81 -11.68 0.10 7.04
CA VAL A 81 -11.83 -1.32 7.42
C VAL A 81 -10.60 -2.12 6.98
N ASN A 82 -10.14 -1.91 5.75
CA ASN A 82 -9.00 -2.66 5.20
C ASN A 82 -7.65 -2.19 5.75
N SER A 83 -7.55 -0.98 6.32
CA SER A 83 -6.29 -0.48 6.90
C SER A 83 -5.75 -1.39 8.01
N VAL A 84 -6.66 -2.00 8.78
CA VAL A 84 -6.32 -2.94 9.86
C VAL A 84 -5.70 -4.24 9.30
N ILE A 85 -6.07 -4.63 8.08
CA ILE A 85 -5.61 -5.88 7.45
C ILE A 85 -4.38 -5.65 6.58
N ARG A 86 -4.31 -4.53 5.85
CA ARG A 86 -3.25 -4.26 4.86
C ARG A 86 -1.86 -4.22 5.46
N VAL A 87 -1.69 -3.56 6.61
CA VAL A 87 -0.38 -3.43 7.27
C VAL A 87 0.12 -4.79 7.80
N PRO A 88 -0.67 -5.57 8.57
CA PRO A 88 -0.27 -6.92 8.96
C PRO A 88 -0.03 -7.86 7.77
N ALA A 89 -0.85 -7.76 6.72
CA ALA A 89 -0.66 -8.58 5.52
C ALA A 89 0.65 -8.24 4.80
N GLY A 90 0.98 -6.95 4.65
CA GLY A 90 2.27 -6.53 4.08
C GLY A 90 3.47 -6.98 4.90
N ALA A 91 3.34 -6.94 6.23
CA ALA A 91 4.34 -7.50 7.13
C ALA A 91 4.51 -9.01 6.95
N ALA A 92 3.39 -9.75 6.87
CA ALA A 92 3.41 -11.20 6.68
C ALA A 92 3.99 -11.62 5.33
N LEU A 93 3.63 -10.92 4.25
CA LEU A 93 4.15 -11.20 2.91
C LEU A 93 5.67 -10.99 2.83
N ALA A 94 6.18 -9.88 3.34
CA ALA A 94 7.61 -9.61 3.35
C ALA A 94 8.38 -10.55 4.30
N ALA A 95 7.77 -10.91 5.43
CA ALA A 95 8.32 -11.92 6.34
C ALA A 95 8.41 -13.30 5.67
N ALA A 96 7.41 -13.68 4.91
CA ALA A 96 7.40 -14.95 4.18
C ALA A 96 8.51 -15.00 3.12
N VAL A 97 8.78 -13.88 2.43
CA VAL A 97 9.88 -13.80 1.44
C VAL A 97 11.24 -13.90 2.10
N LEU A 98 11.48 -13.11 3.17
CA LEU A 98 12.81 -13.02 3.80
C LEU A 98 13.06 -14.08 4.87
N GLY A 99 12.00 -14.65 5.42
CA GLY A 99 12.07 -15.58 6.54
C GLY A 99 12.30 -17.04 6.18
N ALA A 100 12.39 -17.38 4.88
CA ALA A 100 12.50 -18.76 4.41
C ALA A 100 13.63 -19.53 5.09
N ASP A 101 14.79 -18.88 5.28
CA ASP A 101 15.99 -19.52 5.80
C ASP A 101 16.35 -19.05 7.24
N SER A 102 15.68 -18.04 7.78
CA SER A 102 16.05 -17.44 9.07
C SER A 102 14.89 -16.69 9.73
N ALA A 103 14.58 -17.07 10.98
CA ALA A 103 13.58 -16.37 11.79
C ALA A 103 13.94 -14.88 12.01
N VAL A 104 15.22 -14.54 12.13
CA VAL A 104 15.67 -13.15 12.27
C VAL A 104 15.36 -12.36 11.01
N MET A 105 15.62 -12.94 9.83
CA MET A 105 15.27 -12.31 8.55
C MET A 105 13.76 -12.21 8.37
N GLY A 106 12.99 -13.16 8.87
CA GLY A 106 11.52 -13.07 8.89
C GLY A 106 11.02 -11.89 9.70
N VAL A 107 11.58 -11.66 10.90
CA VAL A 107 11.25 -10.47 11.71
C VAL A 107 11.66 -9.18 11.01
N ALA A 108 12.85 -9.13 10.42
CA ALA A 108 13.30 -7.98 9.63
C ALA A 108 12.36 -7.72 8.43
N GLY A 109 11.93 -8.78 7.74
CA GLY A 109 10.95 -8.72 6.67
C GLY A 109 9.60 -8.18 7.14
N ALA A 110 9.11 -8.64 8.29
CA ALA A 110 7.86 -8.14 8.87
C ALA A 110 7.95 -6.63 9.19
N LEU A 111 9.05 -6.18 9.77
CA LEU A 111 9.26 -4.76 10.06
C LEU A 111 9.36 -3.93 8.77
N LEU A 112 10.12 -4.40 7.79
CA LEU A 112 10.25 -3.75 6.49
C LEU A 112 8.89 -3.66 5.78
N GLY A 113 8.23 -4.80 5.56
CA GLY A 113 6.97 -4.86 4.83
C GLY A 113 5.83 -4.13 5.54
N GLY A 114 5.74 -4.27 6.86
CA GLY A 114 4.76 -3.55 7.68
C GLY A 114 4.95 -2.04 7.64
N SER A 115 6.20 -1.56 7.74
CA SER A 115 6.51 -0.12 7.65
C SER A 115 6.20 0.43 6.27
N LEU A 116 6.53 -0.30 5.20
CA LEU A 116 6.24 0.09 3.82
C LEU A 116 4.72 0.08 3.55
N ALA A 117 4.01 -0.94 4.02
CA ALA A 117 2.54 -1.01 3.93
C ALA A 117 1.87 0.14 4.69
N ALA A 118 2.34 0.46 5.90
CA ALA A 118 1.83 1.58 6.67
C ALA A 118 2.08 2.92 5.95
N SER A 119 3.27 3.12 5.38
CA SER A 119 3.60 4.36 4.65
C SER A 119 2.71 4.56 3.42
N SER A 120 2.52 3.51 2.61
CA SER A 120 1.68 3.56 1.42
C SER A 120 0.19 3.70 1.76
N GLN A 121 -0.29 3.00 2.79
CA GLN A 121 -1.66 3.14 3.29
C GLN A 121 -1.94 4.56 3.80
N LEU A 122 -1.03 5.15 4.59
CA LEU A 122 -1.18 6.52 5.09
C LEU A 122 -1.15 7.54 3.94
N ALA A 123 -0.29 7.35 2.93
CA ALA A 123 -0.27 8.18 1.74
C ALA A 123 -1.60 8.10 0.99
N LYS A 124 -2.10 6.89 0.73
CA LYS A 124 -3.41 6.65 0.09
C LYS A 124 -4.52 7.37 0.83
N THR A 125 -4.68 7.12 2.13
CA THR A 125 -5.75 7.72 2.94
C THR A 125 -5.64 9.24 3.00
N SER A 126 -4.41 9.79 3.03
CA SER A 126 -4.17 11.24 2.99
C SER A 126 -4.62 11.87 1.68
N VAL A 127 -4.27 11.26 0.54
CA VAL A 127 -4.67 11.71 -0.79
C VAL A 127 -6.19 11.59 -0.95
N ARG A 128 -6.78 10.45 -0.55
CA ARG A 128 -8.24 10.24 -0.60
C ARG A 128 -9.00 11.23 0.26
N ALA A 129 -8.53 11.53 1.48
CA ALA A 129 -9.14 12.54 2.33
C ALA A 129 -9.12 13.93 1.67
N ALA A 130 -8.06 14.30 0.95
CA ALA A 130 -7.98 15.56 0.20
C ALA A 130 -8.93 15.55 -1.01
N ILE A 131 -8.97 14.47 -1.79
CA ILE A 131 -9.83 14.32 -2.97
C ILE A 131 -11.31 14.37 -2.58
N ASN A 132 -11.71 13.70 -1.50
CA ASN A 132 -13.09 13.65 -1.04
C ASN A 132 -13.63 15.00 -0.51
N THR A 133 -12.78 16.03 -0.39
CA THR A 133 -13.25 17.41 -0.18
C THR A 133 -13.76 18.08 -1.45
N LEU A 134 -13.48 17.50 -2.63
CA LEU A 134 -13.92 17.99 -3.92
C LEU A 134 -15.21 17.28 -4.33
N PRO A 135 -16.24 18.00 -4.83
CA PRO A 135 -17.51 17.39 -5.19
C PRO A 135 -17.48 16.66 -6.56
N GLU A 136 -16.32 16.14 -6.96
CA GLU A 136 -16.10 15.58 -8.29
C GLU A 136 -15.82 14.07 -8.24
N PRO A 137 -16.60 13.22 -8.95
CA PRO A 137 -16.34 11.77 -9.02
C PRO A 137 -15.11 11.43 -9.88
N VAL A 138 -14.65 12.34 -10.76
CA VAL A 138 -13.54 12.09 -11.69
C VAL A 138 -12.22 11.95 -10.96
N SER A 139 -11.96 12.76 -9.94
CA SER A 139 -10.74 12.71 -9.14
C SER A 139 -10.59 11.38 -8.39
N ASN A 140 -11.68 10.81 -7.87
CA ASN A 140 -11.69 9.48 -7.24
C ASN A 140 -11.38 8.37 -8.25
N LEU A 141 -11.94 8.46 -9.45
CA LEU A 141 -11.66 7.49 -10.51
C LEU A 141 -10.19 7.52 -10.95
N LEU A 142 -9.63 8.71 -11.15
CA LEU A 142 -8.22 8.89 -11.50
C LEU A 142 -7.29 8.39 -10.39
N ALA A 143 -7.61 8.67 -9.13
CA ALA A 143 -6.85 8.16 -7.99
C ALA A 143 -6.85 6.63 -7.97
N SER A 144 -8.02 5.99 -8.16
CA SER A 144 -8.17 4.53 -8.20
C SER A 144 -7.27 3.91 -9.28
N PHE A 145 -7.32 4.41 -10.52
CA PHE A 145 -6.46 3.91 -11.60
C PHE A 145 -4.98 4.15 -11.35
N THR A 146 -4.63 5.28 -10.72
CA THR A 146 -3.23 5.58 -10.35
C THR A 146 -2.73 4.60 -9.29
N GLU A 147 -3.54 4.28 -8.28
CA GLU A 147 -3.22 3.30 -7.24
C GLU A 147 -3.02 1.90 -7.83
N ASP A 148 -3.90 1.47 -8.76
CA ASP A 148 -3.77 0.20 -9.47
C ASP A 148 -2.49 0.15 -10.30
N GLY A 149 -2.24 1.20 -11.09
CA GLY A 149 -1.05 1.30 -11.93
C GLY A 149 0.26 1.33 -11.13
N LEU A 150 0.28 2.06 -10.00
CA LEU A 150 1.42 2.08 -9.09
C LEU A 150 1.67 0.72 -8.45
N SER A 151 0.62 0.07 -7.92
CA SER A 151 0.77 -1.22 -7.25
C SER A 151 1.28 -2.29 -8.19
N LEU A 152 0.65 -2.46 -9.35
CA LEU A 152 1.03 -3.47 -10.34
C LEU A 152 2.37 -3.13 -11.01
N GLY A 153 2.60 -1.85 -11.33
CA GLY A 153 3.85 -1.38 -11.93
C GLY A 153 5.05 -1.58 -11.02
N MET A 154 4.90 -1.31 -9.72
CA MET A 154 5.96 -1.52 -8.74
C MET A 154 6.26 -3.00 -8.51
N LEU A 155 5.24 -3.87 -8.47
CA LEU A 155 5.43 -5.33 -8.43
C LEU A 155 6.20 -5.83 -9.64
N TRP A 156 5.81 -5.38 -10.85
CA TRP A 156 6.51 -5.73 -12.08
C TRP A 156 7.96 -5.25 -12.09
N LEU A 157 8.22 -4.01 -11.65
CA LEU A 157 9.57 -3.45 -11.58
C LEU A 157 10.45 -4.18 -10.57
N ALA A 158 9.91 -4.61 -9.43
CA ALA A 158 10.66 -5.34 -8.42
C ALA A 158 11.25 -6.65 -8.97
N VAL A 159 10.49 -7.32 -9.84
CA VAL A 159 10.92 -8.57 -10.47
C VAL A 159 11.81 -8.31 -11.69
N SER A 160 11.41 -7.38 -12.57
CA SER A 160 12.09 -7.17 -13.85
C SER A 160 13.33 -6.28 -13.74
N LYS A 161 13.33 -5.27 -12.86
CA LYS A 161 14.40 -4.27 -12.71
C LYS A 161 14.57 -3.83 -11.25
N PRO A 162 15.10 -4.69 -10.35
CA PRO A 162 15.16 -4.43 -8.91
C PRO A 162 15.84 -3.11 -8.53
N ALA A 163 16.88 -2.70 -9.25
CA ALA A 163 17.57 -1.42 -8.99
C ALA A 163 16.68 -0.21 -9.30
N VAL A 164 15.92 -0.25 -10.39
CA VAL A 164 14.97 0.83 -10.75
C VAL A 164 13.83 0.88 -9.74
N PHE A 165 13.32 -0.29 -9.35
CA PHE A 165 12.32 -0.41 -8.29
C PHE A 165 12.80 0.24 -6.99
N ALA A 166 14.02 -0.06 -6.54
CA ALA A 166 14.56 0.47 -5.28
C ALA A 166 14.63 2.02 -5.30
N VAL A 167 15.10 2.61 -6.40
CA VAL A 167 15.13 4.08 -6.55
C VAL A 167 13.73 4.66 -6.51
N LEU A 168 12.79 4.09 -7.27
CA LEU A 168 11.41 4.57 -7.30
C LEU A 168 10.71 4.39 -5.95
N LEU A 169 10.95 3.27 -5.26
CA LEU A 169 10.39 3.03 -3.92
C LEU A 169 10.85 4.12 -2.94
N VAL A 170 12.15 4.43 -2.91
CA VAL A 170 12.68 5.50 -2.05
C VAL A 170 12.01 6.84 -2.38
N LEU A 171 11.88 7.18 -3.65
CA LEU A 171 11.22 8.42 -4.08
C LEU A 171 9.74 8.45 -3.64
N LEU A 172 9.02 7.34 -3.81
CA LEU A 172 7.61 7.24 -3.41
C LEU A 172 7.44 7.29 -1.89
N VAL A 173 8.33 6.68 -1.12
CA VAL A 173 8.31 6.77 0.36
C VAL A 173 8.60 8.21 0.81
N VAL A 174 9.59 8.87 0.22
CA VAL A 174 9.88 10.28 0.52
C VAL A 174 8.68 11.16 0.18
N LEU A 175 8.07 10.94 -0.98
CA LEU A 175 6.85 11.67 -1.39
C LEU A 175 5.69 11.42 -0.42
N ALA A 176 5.48 10.16 0.00
CA ALA A 176 4.47 9.80 0.99
C ALA A 176 4.67 10.54 2.32
N VAL A 177 5.90 10.53 2.85
CA VAL A 177 6.25 11.26 4.07
C VAL A 177 6.00 12.77 3.91
N LEU A 178 6.37 13.34 2.77
CA LEU A 178 6.13 14.76 2.47
C LEU A 178 4.63 15.08 2.45
N VAL A 179 3.82 14.28 1.77
CA VAL A 179 2.35 14.46 1.70
C VAL A 179 1.73 14.38 3.09
N ILE A 180 2.11 13.39 3.88
CA ILE A 180 1.63 13.22 5.26
C ILE A 180 2.03 14.43 6.11
N TRP A 181 3.28 14.88 6.00
CA TRP A 181 3.77 16.05 6.73
C TRP A 181 3.01 17.32 6.37
N LEU A 182 2.79 17.58 5.07
CA LEU A 182 2.03 18.74 4.58
C LEU A 182 0.58 18.71 5.10
N LEU A 183 -0.07 17.54 5.04
CA LEU A 183 -1.43 17.39 5.53
C LEU A 183 -1.51 17.63 7.05
N MET A 184 -0.60 17.06 7.82
CA MET A 184 -0.54 17.28 9.26
C MET A 184 -0.27 18.73 9.63
N HIS A 185 0.59 19.41 8.87
CA HIS A 185 0.85 20.85 9.05
C HIS A 185 -0.41 21.68 8.77
N PHE A 186 -1.09 21.38 7.68
CA PHE A 186 -2.35 22.05 7.31
C PHE A 186 -3.44 21.84 8.39
N LEU A 187 -3.64 20.60 8.83
CA LEU A 187 -4.62 20.28 9.87
C LEU A 187 -4.33 21.01 11.19
N ARG A 188 -3.06 21.05 11.61
CA ARG A 188 -2.66 21.80 12.81
C ARG A 188 -2.95 23.31 12.67
N ALA A 189 -2.70 23.89 11.52
CA ALA A 189 -2.98 25.30 11.25
C ALA A 189 -4.49 25.60 11.30
N VAL A 190 -5.31 24.75 10.71
CA VAL A 190 -6.78 24.86 10.74
C VAL A 190 -7.32 24.72 12.17
N LEU A 191 -6.87 23.73 12.93
CA LEU A 191 -7.27 23.51 14.31
C LEU A 191 -6.87 24.67 15.21
N ALA A 192 -5.67 25.22 15.04
CA ALA A 192 -5.22 26.41 15.79
C ALA A 192 -6.11 27.62 15.52
N LYS A 193 -6.50 27.83 14.25
CA LYS A 193 -7.38 28.92 13.84
C LYS A 193 -8.81 28.77 14.43
N LEU A 194 -9.32 27.55 14.43
CA LEU A 194 -10.64 27.24 15.05
C LEU A 194 -10.63 27.44 16.56
N ARG A 195 -9.59 26.95 17.26
CA ARG A 195 -9.40 27.18 18.70
C ARG A 195 -9.35 28.68 19.05
N GLY A 196 -8.58 29.46 18.28
CA GLY A 196 -8.48 30.90 18.48
C GLY A 196 -9.82 31.64 18.31
N ARG A 197 -10.69 31.17 17.40
CA ARG A 197 -12.04 31.72 17.21
C ARG A 197 -12.98 31.38 18.38
N LEU A 198 -12.95 30.14 18.85
CA LEU A 198 -13.78 29.70 19.99
C LEU A 198 -13.42 30.43 21.27
N MET A 199 -12.12 30.63 21.56
CA MET A 199 -11.67 31.36 22.75
C MET A 199 -12.02 32.86 22.69
N ARG A 200 -12.06 33.48 21.52
CA ARG A 200 -12.49 34.89 21.37
C ARG A 200 -14.01 35.07 21.50
N GLY A 201 -14.80 34.05 21.11
CA GLY A 201 -16.25 34.09 21.27
C GLY A 201 -16.72 33.94 22.72
N SER A 202 -15.94 33.26 23.59
CA SER A 202 -16.25 33.09 25.03
C SER A 202 -15.79 34.24 25.91
N ALA A 203 -14.92 35.13 25.40
CA ALA A 203 -14.44 36.32 26.17
C ALA A 203 -15.28 37.59 25.93
N GLY A 204 -16.33 37.50 25.12
CA GLY A 204 -17.23 38.60 24.77
C GLY A 204 -18.65 38.51 25.37
N VAL A 205 -18.86 37.58 26.32
CA VAL A 205 -20.07 37.47 27.15
C VAL A 205 -19.69 37.70 28.60
#